data_d557267708e4cd3f95ddc24325076aee
#
_entry.id   d557267708e4cd3f95ddc24325076aee
#
_cell.length_a   1.000
_cell.length_b   1.000
_cell.length_c   1.000
_cell.angle_alpha   90.00
_cell.angle_beta   90.00
_cell.angle_gamma   90.00
#
_symmetry.space_group_name_H-M   'P 1'
#
loop_
_entity.id
_entity.type
_entity.pdbx_description
1 polymer ?
#
loop_
_entity_poly.entity_id
_entity_poly.type
_entity_poly.pdbx_seq_one_letter_code
_entity_poly.pdbx_strand_id
1 'polypeptide(L)'
;PNIPKKNTQTSDGLAVGKDDVSKPVEGKILQTPSSYVTHPSNLQTTAGATVRIAQLQENALVNFAIFNDVLNIIRHHRDIKLLVDVENTLRLISYSPGRIEFEPTENAPKDLAQRLGSRLQTWTDTRWAVIVGVGGAQTIAEERDAEMNVLTTKAKDHPFVQAVFTTFPNAEITEIRSPQDVEKSEKLESLPEVEDEWDPFDED
;
A
#
# COMPACT_ATOMS: atom_id res chain seq x y z
N PRO A 1 -46.37 -1.46 32.83
CA PRO A 1 -46.46 -2.52 33.83
C PRO A 1 -46.29 -3.88 33.19
N ASN A 2 -45.39 -4.59 33.59
CA ASN A 2 -45.34 -6.01 33.79
C ASN A 2 -44.04 -6.66 33.35
N ILE A 3 -43.12 -6.80 34.35
CA ILE A 3 -42.19 -7.90 34.44
C ILE A 3 -42.98 -9.01 35.19
N PRO A 4 -42.76 -10.34 34.99
CA PRO A 4 -41.69 -10.99 35.72
C PRO A 4 -41.11 -12.33 35.16
N LYS A 5 -39.98 -12.69 35.83
CA LYS A 5 -39.47 -13.92 36.44
C LYS A 5 -38.77 -14.93 35.55
N LYS A 6 -37.44 -15.09 35.71
CA LYS A 6 -36.70 -15.96 36.65
C LYS A 6 -37.17 -17.42 36.67
N ASN A 7 -36.33 -18.34 36.22
CA ASN A 7 -36.21 -19.66 36.84
C ASN A 7 -34.80 -20.24 36.79
N THR A 8 -34.31 -20.53 37.96
CA THR A 8 -33.13 -21.23 38.43
C THR A 8 -33.46 -22.67 38.68
N GLN A 9 -32.56 -23.61 38.46
CA GLN A 9 -32.35 -24.88 39.16
C GLN A 9 -31.31 -25.72 38.39
N THR A 10 -30.09 -25.92 38.85
CA THR A 10 -29.57 -26.74 39.98
C THR A 10 -29.95 -28.21 39.90
N SER A 11 -28.93 -29.04 39.78
CA SER A 11 -28.61 -30.26 40.54
C SER A 11 -27.59 -31.07 39.74
N ASP A 12 -26.38 -31.31 40.13
CA ASP A 12 -25.87 -32.15 41.22
C ASP A 12 -25.88 -33.63 40.85
N GLY A 13 -24.73 -34.31 40.96
CA GLY A 13 -24.59 -35.75 40.79
C GLY A 13 -23.13 -36.20 40.71
N LEU A 14 -22.51 -36.33 41.86
CA LEU A 14 -21.30 -37.07 42.23
C LEU A 14 -21.26 -38.55 41.74
N ALA A 15 -20.01 -39.05 41.52
CA ALA A 15 -19.43 -40.32 42.02
C ALA A 15 -18.15 -40.60 41.23
N VAL A 16 -16.94 -40.55 41.72
CA VAL A 16 -16.13 -41.37 42.68
C VAL A 16 -15.99 -42.87 42.25
N GLY A 17 -14.72 -43.26 42.06
CA GLY A 17 -14.21 -44.61 41.93
C GLY A 17 -12.81 -44.58 41.31
N LYS A 18 -11.86 -44.58 41.96
CA LYS A 18 -10.78 -45.15 42.76
C LYS A 18 -10.30 -46.52 42.24
N ASP A 19 -8.93 -46.50 42.12
CA ASP A 19 -7.96 -47.60 42.31
C ASP A 19 -7.85 -48.64 41.20
N ASP A 20 -6.65 -48.92 40.68
CA ASP A 20 -5.66 -49.80 41.28
C ASP A 20 -4.33 -49.88 40.53
N VAL A 21 -3.28 -49.86 41.26
CA VAL A 21 -1.89 -50.26 41.18
C VAL A 21 -1.64 -51.54 40.41
N SER A 22 -0.60 -51.61 39.58
CA SER A 22 0.45 -52.65 39.64
C SER A 22 1.60 -52.43 38.69
N LYS A 23 2.77 -52.45 39.27
CA LYS A 23 4.13 -52.52 38.71
C LYS A 23 4.47 -53.94 38.18
N PRO A 24 5.73 -54.20 37.80
CA PRO A 24 6.42 -54.11 36.52
C PRO A 24 6.83 -55.50 36.03
N VAL A 25 7.24 -55.63 34.78
CA VAL A 25 7.99 -56.80 34.29
C VAL A 25 9.22 -56.34 33.53
N GLU A 26 10.34 -56.72 34.11
CA GLU A 26 11.68 -56.72 33.58
C GLU A 26 11.83 -57.78 32.47
N GLY A 27 12.54 -57.45 31.40
CA GLY A 27 12.77 -58.45 30.34
C GLY A 27 13.70 -58.01 29.22
N LYS A 28 14.99 -58.08 29.52
CA LYS A 28 16.07 -58.60 28.67
C LYS A 28 16.55 -57.87 27.40
N ILE A 29 17.71 -57.36 27.54
CA ILE A 29 18.73 -56.89 26.60
C ILE A 29 18.90 -57.86 25.40
N LEU A 30 18.89 -57.32 24.17
CA LEU A 30 19.70 -57.85 23.07
C LEU A 30 20.33 -56.67 22.30
N GLN A 31 21.63 -56.57 22.44
CA GLN A 31 22.52 -55.67 21.69
C GLN A 31 22.69 -56.21 20.28
N THR A 32 22.46 -55.35 19.30
CA THR A 32 23.17 -55.49 18.01
C THR A 32 23.66 -54.10 17.59
N PRO A 33 24.94 -53.95 17.21
CA PRO A 33 25.46 -52.63 16.81
C PRO A 33 25.11 -52.38 15.35
N SER A 34 24.31 -51.36 15.10
CA SER A 34 24.14 -50.84 13.76
C SER A 34 24.86 -49.50 13.65
N SER A 35 25.88 -49.51 12.82
CA SER A 35 26.75 -48.42 12.44
C SER A 35 25.95 -47.28 11.83
N TYR A 36 25.72 -46.19 12.57
CA TYR A 36 25.25 -44.97 12.01
C TYR A 36 26.39 -44.21 11.36
N VAL A 37 26.42 -44.22 10.06
CA VAL A 37 27.23 -43.30 9.27
C VAL A 37 26.71 -41.89 9.53
N THR A 38 27.43 -41.15 10.33
CA THR A 38 27.24 -39.72 10.53
C THR A 38 27.62 -39.00 9.24
N HIS A 39 26.63 -38.66 8.42
CA HIS A 39 26.84 -37.64 7.41
C HIS A 39 26.96 -36.31 8.13
N PRO A 40 28.03 -35.55 7.95
CA PRO A 40 28.05 -34.16 8.41
C PRO A 40 27.07 -33.37 7.54
N SER A 41 25.89 -33.07 8.11
CA SER A 41 24.98 -32.13 7.51
C SER A 41 25.69 -30.79 7.46
N ASN A 42 26.06 -30.39 6.26
CA ASN A 42 26.63 -29.11 5.92
C ASN A 42 25.56 -28.03 6.09
N LEU A 43 25.43 -27.51 7.30
CA LEU A 43 24.51 -26.41 7.69
C LEU A 43 25.08 -25.00 7.40
N GLN A 44 26.10 -24.88 6.56
CA GLN A 44 26.78 -23.59 6.34
C GLN A 44 26.37 -22.85 5.07
N THR A 45 25.38 -23.35 4.28
CA THR A 45 25.06 -22.71 2.99
C THR A 45 23.81 -21.83 3.02
N THR A 46 23.00 -21.88 4.06
CA THR A 46 21.74 -21.12 4.11
C THR A 46 21.87 -19.68 4.62
N ALA A 47 22.81 -19.42 5.52
CA ALA A 47 22.98 -18.07 6.08
C ALA A 47 23.49 -17.05 5.03
N GLY A 48 24.38 -17.45 4.15
CA GLY A 48 24.90 -16.56 3.11
C GLY A 48 23.90 -16.24 1.99
N ALA A 49 22.99 -17.16 1.69
CA ALA A 49 21.95 -16.96 0.69
C ALA A 49 20.88 -15.99 1.23
N THR A 50 20.48 -16.12 2.49
CA THR A 50 19.47 -15.26 3.13
C THR A 50 19.96 -13.81 3.24
N VAL A 51 21.23 -13.60 3.59
CA VAL A 51 21.84 -12.26 3.66
C VAL A 51 21.92 -11.60 2.27
N ARG A 52 22.28 -12.35 1.24
CA ARG A 52 22.33 -11.82 -0.14
C ARG A 52 20.95 -11.44 -0.67
N ILE A 53 19.93 -12.25 -0.39
CA ILE A 53 18.54 -11.93 -0.79
C ILE A 53 18.06 -10.68 -0.08
N ALA A 54 18.32 -10.52 1.22
CA ALA A 54 17.98 -9.31 1.97
C ALA A 54 18.67 -8.06 1.40
N GLN A 55 19.95 -8.13 1.08
CA GLN A 55 20.68 -7.02 0.48
C GLN A 55 20.20 -6.66 -0.93
N LEU A 56 19.82 -7.64 -1.75
CA LEU A 56 19.23 -7.39 -3.06
C LEU A 56 17.86 -6.72 -2.96
N GLN A 57 17.07 -7.08 -1.96
CA GLN A 57 15.76 -6.47 -1.69
C GLN A 57 15.91 -5.02 -1.19
N GLU A 58 16.86 -4.75 -0.30
CA GLU A 58 17.15 -3.38 0.15
C GLU A 58 17.57 -2.49 -1.02
N ASN A 59 18.44 -2.97 -1.91
CA ASN A 59 18.86 -2.20 -3.08
C ASN A 59 17.73 -1.93 -4.08
N ALA A 60 16.79 -2.86 -4.24
CA ALA A 60 15.62 -2.68 -5.11
C ALA A 60 14.65 -1.61 -4.57
N LEU A 61 14.61 -1.44 -3.24
CA LEU A 61 13.71 -0.50 -2.57
C LEU A 61 14.30 0.91 -2.38
N VAL A 62 15.59 1.11 -2.68
CA VAL A 62 16.24 2.44 -2.59
C VAL A 62 15.53 3.50 -3.42
N ASN A 63 14.94 3.10 -4.55
CA ASN A 63 14.20 4.01 -5.44
C ASN A 63 12.77 4.35 -4.93
N PHE A 64 12.37 3.79 -3.81
CA PHE A 64 11.06 3.99 -3.20
C PHE A 64 11.21 4.60 -1.80
N ALA A 65 11.91 5.74 -1.71
CA ALA A 65 12.17 6.40 -0.44
C ALA A 65 10.90 7.01 0.16
N ILE A 66 10.01 7.52 -0.66
CA ILE A 66 8.76 8.18 -0.26
C ILE A 66 7.54 7.54 -0.94
N PHE A 67 6.37 7.70 -0.34
CA PHE A 67 5.12 7.13 -0.88
C PHE A 67 4.78 7.65 -2.29
N ASN A 68 5.22 8.86 -2.63
CA ASN A 68 5.02 9.42 -3.97
C ASN A 68 5.73 8.59 -5.07
N ASP A 69 6.83 7.91 -4.75
CA ASP A 69 7.52 7.01 -5.68
C ASP A 69 6.64 5.80 -6.03
N VAL A 70 5.84 5.34 -5.06
CA VAL A 70 4.84 4.29 -5.28
C VAL A 70 3.75 4.76 -6.25
N LEU A 71 3.28 6.01 -6.13
CA LEU A 71 2.33 6.57 -7.07
C LEU A 71 2.94 6.71 -8.47
N ASN A 72 4.21 7.10 -8.55
CA ASN A 72 4.92 7.27 -9.81
C ASN A 72 5.07 5.93 -10.56
N ILE A 73 5.36 4.82 -9.86
CA ILE A 73 5.41 3.51 -10.51
C ILE A 73 4.03 3.05 -11.00
N ILE A 74 2.96 3.32 -10.24
CA ILE A 74 1.59 3.03 -10.67
C ILE A 74 1.25 3.82 -11.95
N ARG A 75 1.61 5.11 -12.00
CA ARG A 75 1.44 5.97 -13.19
C ARG A 75 2.26 5.46 -14.37
N HIS A 76 3.51 5.04 -14.14
CA HIS A 76 4.39 4.49 -15.17
C HIS A 76 3.79 3.24 -15.82
N HIS A 77 3.21 2.36 -15.02
CA HIS A 77 2.54 1.14 -15.52
C HIS A 77 1.11 1.39 -16.02
N ARG A 78 0.63 2.65 -16.00
CA ARG A 78 -0.69 3.07 -16.49
C ARG A 78 -1.87 2.32 -15.87
N ASP A 79 -1.74 1.84 -14.63
CA ASP A 79 -2.85 1.26 -13.88
C ASP A 79 -3.69 2.38 -13.25
N ILE A 80 -4.44 3.06 -14.13
CA ILE A 80 -5.24 4.24 -13.75
C ILE A 80 -6.27 3.89 -12.69
N LYS A 81 -6.86 2.70 -12.76
CA LYS A 81 -7.84 2.26 -11.78
C LYS A 81 -7.23 2.16 -10.39
N LEU A 82 -6.08 1.51 -10.27
CA LEU A 82 -5.37 1.40 -9.01
C LEU A 82 -4.92 2.77 -8.50
N LEU A 83 -4.44 3.65 -9.39
CA LEU A 83 -4.04 5.00 -9.03
C LEU A 83 -5.19 5.79 -8.40
N VAL A 84 -6.34 5.82 -9.08
CA VAL A 84 -7.54 6.53 -8.60
C VAL A 84 -8.02 5.95 -7.27
N ASP A 85 -8.06 4.61 -7.14
CA ASP A 85 -8.44 3.95 -5.90
C ASP A 85 -7.47 4.35 -4.75
N VAL A 86 -6.16 4.35 -5.00
CA VAL A 86 -5.15 4.74 -4.00
C VAL A 86 -5.26 6.22 -3.63
N GLU A 87 -5.34 7.12 -4.60
CA GLU A 87 -5.40 8.57 -4.35
C GLU A 87 -6.67 8.98 -3.58
N ASN A 88 -7.82 8.35 -3.85
CA ASN A 88 -9.09 8.73 -3.25
C ASN A 88 -9.48 7.96 -1.99
N THR A 89 -8.94 6.75 -1.79
CA THR A 89 -9.46 5.86 -0.73
C THR A 89 -8.41 5.37 0.25
N LEU A 90 -7.13 5.70 0.03
CA LEU A 90 -6.04 5.31 0.91
C LEU A 90 -5.62 6.48 1.79
N ARG A 91 -5.80 6.35 3.11
CA ARG A 91 -5.30 7.27 4.13
C ARG A 91 -4.03 6.71 4.73
N LEU A 92 -2.90 7.31 4.39
CA LEU A 92 -1.59 6.81 4.81
C LEU A 92 -1.40 6.99 6.32
N ILE A 93 -1.01 5.90 6.99
CA ILE A 93 -0.64 5.90 8.42
C ILE A 93 0.88 5.96 8.53
N SER A 94 1.56 5.02 7.88
CA SER A 94 3.01 4.90 7.91
C SER A 94 3.53 4.34 6.60
N TYR A 95 4.69 4.84 6.21
CA TYR A 95 5.39 4.38 5.02
C TYR A 95 6.86 4.10 5.32
N SER A 96 7.33 2.98 4.84
CA SER A 96 8.75 2.68 4.70
C SER A 96 8.97 1.84 3.45
N PRO A 97 10.15 1.86 2.83
CA PRO A 97 10.44 1.05 1.66
C PRO A 97 10.07 -0.42 1.88
N GLY A 98 9.17 -0.95 1.05
CA GLY A 98 8.66 -2.32 1.19
C GLY A 98 7.50 -2.49 2.19
N ARG A 99 7.08 -1.45 2.91
CA ARG A 99 5.96 -1.51 3.85
C ARG A 99 5.07 -0.28 3.74
N ILE A 100 3.79 -0.53 3.54
CA ILE A 100 2.74 0.49 3.50
C ILE A 100 1.69 0.13 4.54
N GLU A 101 1.40 1.06 5.44
CA GLU A 101 0.32 0.94 6.41
C GLU A 101 -0.68 2.07 6.18
N PHE A 102 -1.94 1.73 5.99
CA PHE A 102 -2.97 2.68 5.64
C PHE A 102 -4.34 2.33 6.21
N GLU A 103 -5.20 3.32 6.31
CA GLU A 103 -6.61 3.18 6.62
C GLU A 103 -7.43 3.34 5.33
N PRO A 104 -8.25 2.35 4.97
CA PRO A 104 -9.17 2.48 3.83
C PRO A 104 -10.35 3.38 4.22
N THR A 105 -10.78 4.25 3.31
CA THR A 105 -12.05 4.98 3.46
C THR A 105 -13.24 4.02 3.31
N GLU A 106 -14.44 4.47 3.66
CA GLU A 106 -15.68 3.67 3.54
C GLU A 106 -15.95 3.20 2.10
N ASN A 107 -15.51 3.99 1.11
CA ASN A 107 -15.68 3.71 -0.31
C ASN A 107 -14.54 2.86 -0.90
N ALA A 108 -13.57 2.46 -0.09
CA ALA A 108 -12.41 1.71 -0.56
C ALA A 108 -12.80 0.29 -1.03
N PRO A 109 -12.27 -0.18 -2.17
CA PRO A 109 -12.42 -1.55 -2.57
C PRO A 109 -11.81 -2.50 -1.53
N LYS A 110 -12.51 -3.57 -1.18
CA LYS A 110 -12.08 -4.55 -0.16
C LYS A 110 -10.77 -5.27 -0.54
N ASP A 111 -10.49 -5.35 -1.82
CA ASP A 111 -9.30 -5.98 -2.39
C ASP A 111 -8.12 -5.00 -2.60
N LEU A 112 -8.28 -3.72 -2.23
CA LEU A 112 -7.29 -2.67 -2.49
C LEU A 112 -5.90 -3.04 -1.96
N ALA A 113 -5.80 -3.47 -0.70
CA ALA A 113 -4.54 -3.86 -0.08
C ALA A 113 -3.84 -5.01 -0.81
N GLN A 114 -4.60 -6.05 -1.15
CA GLN A 114 -4.09 -7.21 -1.87
C GLN A 114 -3.65 -6.84 -3.29
N ARG A 115 -4.48 -6.07 -3.99
CA ARG A 115 -4.19 -5.62 -5.36
C ARG A 115 -2.97 -4.73 -5.41
N LEU A 116 -2.85 -3.75 -4.50
CA LEU A 116 -1.69 -2.87 -4.39
C LEU A 116 -0.41 -3.69 -4.12
N GLY A 117 -0.42 -4.58 -3.13
CA GLY A 117 0.72 -5.44 -2.81
C GLY A 117 1.14 -6.34 -3.98
N SER A 118 0.19 -6.97 -4.65
CA SER A 118 0.46 -7.85 -5.80
C SER A 118 1.04 -7.07 -6.99
N ARG A 119 0.52 -5.88 -7.28
CA ARG A 119 1.03 -5.03 -8.36
C ARG A 119 2.44 -4.53 -8.08
N LEU A 120 2.67 -4.01 -6.87
CA LEU A 120 4.00 -3.55 -6.46
C LEU A 120 5.01 -4.70 -6.50
N GLN A 121 4.66 -5.88 -6.02
CA GLN A 121 5.52 -7.06 -6.11
C GLN A 121 5.85 -7.43 -7.56
N THR A 122 4.88 -7.37 -8.47
CA THR A 122 5.09 -7.66 -9.89
C THR A 122 6.01 -6.64 -10.56
N TRP A 123 5.91 -5.36 -10.19
CA TRP A 123 6.65 -4.28 -10.83
C TRP A 123 8.06 -4.06 -10.25
N THR A 124 8.24 -4.39 -8.98
CA THR A 124 9.53 -4.17 -8.27
C THR A 124 10.29 -5.47 -8.04
N ASP A 125 9.70 -6.62 -8.37
CA ASP A 125 10.22 -7.95 -8.07
C ASP A 125 10.58 -8.14 -6.58
N THR A 126 9.98 -7.32 -5.71
CA THR A 126 10.23 -7.29 -4.27
C THR A 126 8.93 -7.44 -3.51
N ARG A 127 8.96 -8.16 -2.39
CA ARG A 127 7.78 -8.36 -1.56
C ARG A 127 7.43 -7.09 -0.80
N TRP A 128 6.18 -6.64 -0.93
CA TRP A 128 5.62 -5.50 -0.21
C TRP A 128 4.66 -5.97 0.89
N ALA A 129 4.84 -5.42 2.08
CA ALA A 129 3.90 -5.59 3.19
C ALA A 129 2.88 -4.45 3.16
N VAL A 130 1.65 -4.75 2.75
CA VAL A 130 0.55 -3.79 2.72
C VAL A 130 -0.41 -4.13 3.86
N ILE A 131 -0.51 -3.24 4.84
CA ILE A 131 -1.21 -3.46 6.11
C ILE A 131 -2.34 -2.46 6.23
N VAL A 132 -3.52 -2.96 6.62
CA VAL A 132 -4.68 -2.11 6.92
C VAL A 132 -4.69 -1.82 8.41
N GLY A 133 -4.77 -0.52 8.76
CA GLY A 133 -4.82 -0.03 10.14
C GLY A 133 -5.93 1.01 10.34
N VAL A 134 -5.85 1.76 11.43
CA VAL A 134 -6.77 2.86 11.78
C VAL A 134 -5.96 4.06 12.22
N GLY A 135 -6.43 5.27 11.92
CA GLY A 135 -5.74 6.51 12.29
C GLY A 135 -4.92 7.11 11.16
N GLY A 136 -5.33 6.87 9.90
CA GLY A 136 -4.72 7.46 8.72
C GLY A 136 -4.92 8.97 8.61
N ALA A 137 -4.00 9.64 7.91
CA ALA A 137 -4.09 11.04 7.54
C ALA A 137 -5.20 11.27 6.50
N GLN A 138 -5.25 12.45 5.89
CA GLN A 138 -6.12 12.71 4.74
C GLN A 138 -5.68 11.86 3.54
N THR A 139 -6.61 11.60 2.62
CA THR A 139 -6.25 11.00 1.33
C THR A 139 -5.50 12.03 0.48
N ILE A 140 -4.74 11.56 -0.51
CA ILE A 140 -4.02 12.44 -1.44
C ILE A 140 -4.99 13.36 -2.20
N ALA A 141 -6.17 12.86 -2.54
CA ALA A 141 -7.20 13.66 -3.17
C ALA A 141 -7.74 14.75 -2.23
N GLU A 142 -8.03 14.41 -0.97
CA GLU A 142 -8.47 15.37 0.06
C GLU A 142 -7.40 16.46 0.32
N GLU A 143 -6.13 16.08 0.37
CA GLU A 143 -5.01 17.00 0.55
C GLU A 143 -4.89 17.97 -0.63
N ARG A 144 -4.92 17.44 -1.85
CA ARG A 144 -4.90 18.25 -3.08
C ARG A 144 -6.09 19.21 -3.17
N ASP A 145 -7.30 18.74 -2.83
CA ASP A 145 -8.49 19.57 -2.83
C ASP A 145 -8.42 20.66 -1.76
N ALA A 146 -7.87 20.38 -0.58
CA ALA A 146 -7.64 21.35 0.47
C ALA A 146 -6.63 22.42 0.03
N GLU A 147 -5.52 22.03 -0.59
CA GLU A 147 -4.53 22.98 -1.15
C GLU A 147 -5.15 23.86 -2.23
N MET A 148 -5.93 23.28 -3.15
CA MET A 148 -6.61 24.02 -4.20
C MET A 148 -7.63 25.02 -3.62
N ASN A 149 -8.36 24.64 -2.57
CA ASN A 149 -9.29 25.54 -1.88
C ASN A 149 -8.57 26.71 -1.22
N VAL A 150 -7.41 26.48 -0.60
CA VAL A 150 -6.58 27.54 -0.01
C VAL A 150 -6.08 28.49 -1.09
N LEU A 151 -5.61 27.99 -2.22
CA LEU A 151 -5.15 28.81 -3.35
C LEU A 151 -6.32 29.62 -3.95
N THR A 152 -7.48 28.99 -4.11
CA THR A 152 -8.69 29.65 -4.58
C THR A 152 -9.13 30.77 -3.67
N THR A 153 -9.08 30.55 -2.35
CA THR A 153 -9.42 31.60 -1.36
C THR A 153 -8.43 32.76 -1.45
N LYS A 154 -7.13 32.49 -1.49
CA LYS A 154 -6.10 33.51 -1.67
C LYS A 154 -6.27 34.31 -2.97
N ALA A 155 -6.62 33.61 -4.06
CA ALA A 155 -6.88 34.26 -5.33
C ALA A 155 -8.11 35.19 -5.26
N LYS A 156 -9.19 34.76 -4.61
CA LYS A 156 -10.40 35.57 -4.39
C LYS A 156 -10.15 36.81 -3.53
N ASP A 157 -9.24 36.70 -2.56
CA ASP A 157 -8.88 37.82 -1.67
C ASP A 157 -7.98 38.86 -2.37
N HIS A 158 -7.43 38.52 -3.53
CA HIS A 158 -6.57 39.45 -4.26
C HIS A 158 -7.36 40.66 -4.81
N PRO A 159 -6.93 41.92 -4.60
CA PRO A 159 -7.69 43.12 -4.97
C PRO A 159 -8.08 43.17 -6.44
N PHE A 160 -7.22 42.71 -7.33
CA PHE A 160 -7.50 42.64 -8.77
C PHE A 160 -8.69 41.70 -9.07
N VAL A 161 -8.71 40.53 -8.45
CA VAL A 161 -9.73 39.51 -8.64
C VAL A 161 -11.07 40.01 -8.07
N GLN A 162 -11.03 40.70 -6.93
CA GLN A 162 -12.22 41.36 -6.34
C GLN A 162 -12.81 42.42 -7.26
N ALA A 163 -11.96 43.25 -7.91
CA ALA A 163 -12.39 44.20 -8.89
C ALA A 163 -13.08 43.55 -10.11
N VAL A 164 -12.54 42.41 -10.56
CA VAL A 164 -13.17 41.61 -11.64
C VAL A 164 -14.57 41.11 -11.22
N PHE A 165 -14.70 40.53 -10.03
CA PHE A 165 -16.00 40.05 -9.52
C PHE A 165 -17.01 41.19 -9.30
N THR A 166 -16.54 42.36 -8.94
CA THR A 166 -17.43 43.54 -8.81
C THR A 166 -17.95 43.97 -10.18
N THR A 167 -17.14 43.91 -11.21
CA THR A 167 -17.52 44.30 -12.58
C THR A 167 -18.29 43.17 -13.28
N PHE A 168 -17.96 41.93 -13.00
CA PHE A 168 -18.56 40.76 -13.63
C PHE A 168 -19.07 39.79 -12.53
N PRO A 169 -20.28 39.97 -12.00
CA PRO A 169 -20.80 39.20 -10.87
C PRO A 169 -20.98 37.71 -11.15
N ASN A 170 -21.03 37.32 -12.42
CA ASN A 170 -21.13 35.92 -12.83
C ASN A 170 -19.76 35.30 -13.21
N ALA A 171 -18.64 35.99 -12.96
CA ALA A 171 -17.33 35.45 -13.20
C ALA A 171 -17.01 34.30 -12.20
N GLU A 172 -16.36 33.27 -12.69
CA GLU A 172 -15.97 32.11 -11.90
C GLU A 172 -14.49 31.80 -12.13
N ILE A 173 -13.78 31.37 -11.06
CA ILE A 173 -12.41 30.90 -11.18
C ILE A 173 -12.45 29.46 -11.64
N THR A 174 -12.11 29.24 -12.91
CA THR A 174 -12.12 27.89 -13.51
C THR A 174 -10.84 27.11 -13.16
N GLU A 175 -9.69 27.79 -13.16
CA GLU A 175 -8.40 27.14 -12.94
C GLU A 175 -7.40 28.13 -12.33
N ILE A 176 -6.53 27.60 -11.46
CA ILE A 176 -5.40 28.34 -10.92
C ILE A 176 -4.13 27.60 -11.33
N ARG A 177 -3.30 28.25 -12.13
CA ARG A 177 -2.00 27.72 -12.58
C ARG A 177 -0.88 28.44 -11.86
N SER A 178 0.10 27.70 -11.37
CA SER A 178 1.33 28.30 -10.88
C SER A 178 2.22 28.72 -12.05
N PRO A 179 3.16 29.68 -11.86
CA PRO A 179 4.12 30.04 -12.89
C PRO A 179 4.90 28.81 -13.43
N GLN A 180 5.19 27.84 -12.56
CA GLN A 180 5.86 26.61 -12.93
C GLN A 180 5.01 25.68 -13.80
N ASP A 181 3.70 25.67 -13.60
CA ASP A 181 2.77 24.88 -14.43
C ASP A 181 2.61 25.51 -15.82
N VAL A 182 2.65 26.85 -15.90
CA VAL A 182 2.65 27.57 -17.17
C VAL A 182 3.92 27.26 -17.97
N GLU A 183 5.10 27.39 -17.35
CA GLU A 183 6.37 27.04 -17.98
C GLU A 183 6.43 25.57 -18.47
N LYS A 184 5.82 24.66 -17.71
CA LYS A 184 5.76 23.25 -18.05
C LYS A 184 4.84 22.98 -19.22
N SER A 185 3.69 23.66 -19.31
CA SER A 185 2.78 23.54 -20.43
C SER A 185 3.34 24.19 -21.69
N GLU A 186 3.98 25.36 -21.60
CA GLU A 186 4.68 25.99 -22.71
C GLU A 186 5.82 25.11 -23.28
N LYS A 187 6.56 24.44 -22.39
CA LYS A 187 7.64 23.53 -22.81
C LYS A 187 7.11 22.23 -23.46
N LEU A 188 5.89 21.80 -23.11
CA LEU A 188 5.23 20.67 -23.73
C LEU A 188 4.59 21.06 -25.08
N GLU A 189 4.09 22.28 -25.21
CA GLU A 189 3.57 22.80 -26.49
C GLU A 189 4.69 23.18 -27.48
N SER A 190 5.88 23.49 -26.97
CA SER A 190 7.06 23.78 -27.80
C SER A 190 7.84 22.53 -28.20
N LEU A 191 7.23 21.35 -28.22
CA LEU A 191 7.81 20.20 -28.90
C LEU A 191 7.96 20.60 -30.37
N PRO A 192 9.16 20.40 -30.98
CA PRO A 192 9.37 20.80 -32.36
C PRO A 192 8.30 20.14 -33.23
N GLU A 193 7.60 20.99 -34.02
CA GLU A 193 6.83 20.50 -35.13
C GLU A 193 7.74 19.52 -35.85
N VAL A 194 7.32 18.26 -35.92
CA VAL A 194 7.97 17.27 -36.74
C VAL A 194 7.73 17.81 -38.14
N GLU A 195 8.76 18.44 -38.74
CA GLU A 195 8.77 18.74 -40.15
C GLU A 195 8.59 17.39 -40.82
N ASP A 196 7.37 17.09 -41.26
CA ASP A 196 7.06 15.99 -42.13
C ASP A 196 7.71 16.31 -43.51
N GLU A 197 9.04 16.18 -43.54
CA GLU A 197 9.84 16.21 -44.75
C GLU A 197 9.73 14.86 -45.48
N TRP A 198 8.52 14.29 -45.47
CA TRP A 198 8.22 13.18 -46.34
C TRP A 198 7.36 13.68 -47.49
N ASP A 199 8.02 14.21 -48.53
CA ASP A 199 7.40 14.45 -49.82
C ASP A 199 7.48 13.15 -50.65
N PRO A 200 6.36 12.42 -50.85
CA PRO A 200 6.36 11.18 -51.59
C PRO A 200 6.47 11.38 -53.12
N PHE A 201 6.69 12.61 -53.58
CA PHE A 201 6.73 12.95 -55.02
C PHE A 201 8.07 13.55 -55.49
N ASP A 202 9.11 13.55 -54.64
CA ASP A 202 10.44 13.95 -55.05
C ASP A 202 11.17 12.73 -55.66
N GLU A 203 10.66 12.26 -56.81
CA GLU A 203 11.34 11.34 -57.72
C GLU A 203 11.89 12.14 -58.92
N ASP A 204 13.21 12.38 -58.92
CA ASP A 204 14.01 12.64 -60.13
C ASP A 204 14.85 11.44 -60.49
#